data_e8e5fe67cd4de6408478a2c09ff5e6cc
#
_entry.id   e8e5fe67cd4de6408478a2c09ff5e6cc
#
_cell.length_a   1.000
_cell.length_b   1.000
_cell.length_c   1.000
_cell.angle_alpha   90.00
_cell.angle_beta   90.00
_cell.angle_gamma   90.00
#
_symmetry.space_group_name_H-M   'P 1'
#
loop_
_entity.id
_entity.type
_entity.pdbx_description
1 polymer ?
#
loop_
_entity_poly.entity_id
_entity_poly.type
_entity_poly.pdbx_seq_one_letter_code
_entity_poly.pdbx_strand_id
1 'polypeptide(L)'
;MQLFLITKSRNKSLSFTFGPISLCIMLFTGVMASLLIFHAGGNYMMDMTRGSFKILYDQTAPIWSKEIEVQQKTLNQLQKNAENGLDALATKLSKLQARVMRLDALGSRLASFVEFSDIDFDISTTPGVGGREPADSLYSMQVDDFVAALEELNYKIQDRAEKLAAMESMLIDRTIQNQIPFGSPTNDGWISSTYGRRPDPISGKMQFHQGVDFAGRVGTSIEAVASGVVTWSGNRYGYGNMVEINHGNGFQTRYAHHKKNVVVVGQKVDKRQVIAHMGKSGRTTGPHVHFEVIKNGTPINPIKYISSK
;
A
#
# COMPACT_ATOMS: atom_id res chain seq x y z
N MET A 1 -109.36 29.91 -4.78
CA MET A 1 -108.63 30.88 -3.94
C MET A 1 -108.20 32.03 -4.85
N GLN A 2 -108.86 33.20 -4.74
CA GLN A 2 -108.45 34.35 -5.54
C GLN A 2 -107.66 35.32 -4.67
N LEU A 3 -106.47 35.68 -5.12
CA LEU A 3 -105.62 36.62 -4.42
C LEU A 3 -105.92 38.04 -4.96
N PHE A 4 -106.25 38.95 -4.05
CA PHE A 4 -106.47 40.36 -4.39
C PHE A 4 -105.28 41.16 -3.94
N LEU A 5 -104.64 41.80 -4.88
CA LEU A 5 -103.55 42.77 -4.55
C LEU A 5 -104.09 44.17 -4.77
N ILE A 6 -104.24 44.89 -3.65
CA ILE A 6 -104.70 46.29 -3.67
C ILE A 6 -103.51 47.19 -3.42
N THR A 7 -103.06 47.90 -4.44
CA THR A 7 -102.07 48.94 -4.28
C THR A 7 -102.81 50.29 -4.22
N LYS A 8 -102.55 51.02 -3.16
CA LYS A 8 -103.14 52.36 -2.93
C LYS A 8 -102.06 53.43 -3.29
N SER A 9 -102.14 54.03 -4.44
CA SER A 9 -101.43 55.23 -4.80
C SER A 9 -102.35 56.46 -4.67
N ARG A 10 -101.82 57.64 -4.35
CA ARG A 10 -102.40 58.90 -3.86
C ARG A 10 -103.72 59.38 -4.54
N ASN A 11 -104.25 58.78 -5.60
CA ASN A 11 -105.50 59.12 -6.21
C ASN A 11 -106.23 58.02 -7.03
N LYS A 12 -105.78 56.79 -7.06
CA LYS A 12 -106.42 55.67 -7.72
C LYS A 12 -106.10 54.37 -7.05
N SER A 13 -107.14 53.61 -6.70
CA SER A 13 -107.01 52.21 -6.27
C SER A 13 -107.11 51.30 -7.52
N LEU A 14 -106.07 50.60 -7.83
CA LEU A 14 -106.02 49.56 -8.83
C LEU A 14 -106.10 48.20 -8.16
N SER A 15 -107.24 47.48 -8.41
CA SER A 15 -107.37 46.09 -7.94
C SER A 15 -107.10 45.16 -9.10
N PHE A 16 -106.06 44.30 -8.91
CA PHE A 16 -105.77 43.22 -9.84
C PHE A 16 -106.29 41.92 -9.22
N THR A 17 -107.16 41.23 -9.95
CA THR A 17 -107.67 39.87 -9.60
C THR A 17 -106.78 38.84 -10.33
N PHE A 18 -106.05 38.07 -9.57
CA PHE A 18 -105.31 37.00 -10.20
C PHE A 18 -106.02 35.68 -10.05
N GLY A 19 -106.41 35.11 -11.16
CA GLY A 19 -106.93 33.73 -11.22
C GLY A 19 -105.82 32.70 -10.89
N PRO A 20 -106.23 31.48 -10.49
CA PRO A 20 -105.28 30.45 -10.10
C PRO A 20 -104.20 30.17 -11.17
N ILE A 21 -104.57 30.30 -12.46
CA ILE A 21 -103.69 30.10 -13.60
C ILE A 21 -102.58 31.24 -13.66
N SER A 22 -103.03 32.50 -13.42
CA SER A 22 -102.07 33.63 -13.42
C SER A 22 -101.09 33.57 -12.27
N LEU A 23 -101.47 33.05 -11.11
CA LEU A 23 -100.59 32.81 -9.98
C LEU A 23 -99.56 31.72 -10.29
N CYS A 24 -99.96 30.64 -10.90
CA CYS A 24 -99.02 29.55 -11.33
C CYS A 24 -98.00 30.06 -12.37
N ILE A 25 -98.44 30.90 -13.30
CA ILE A 25 -97.57 31.46 -14.34
C ILE A 25 -96.52 32.41 -13.65
N MET A 26 -96.98 33.23 -12.69
CA MET A 26 -96.06 34.15 -11.98
C MET A 26 -95.04 33.42 -11.10
N LEU A 27 -95.47 32.33 -10.43
CA LEU A 27 -94.57 31.46 -9.72
C LEU A 27 -93.55 30.74 -10.63
N PHE A 28 -94.07 30.22 -11.75
CA PHE A 28 -93.16 29.52 -12.71
C PHE A 28 -92.19 30.46 -13.38
N THR A 29 -92.64 31.68 -13.75
CA THR A 29 -91.65 32.68 -14.29
C THR A 29 -90.70 33.16 -13.26
N GLY A 30 -91.03 33.27 -11.97
CA GLY A 30 -90.14 33.60 -10.88
C GLY A 30 -89.08 32.54 -10.63
N VAL A 31 -89.48 31.26 -10.64
CA VAL A 31 -88.57 30.13 -10.51
C VAL A 31 -87.62 30.04 -11.73
N MET A 32 -88.22 30.20 -12.94
CA MET A 32 -87.35 30.18 -14.13
C MET A 32 -86.37 31.36 -14.19
N ALA A 33 -86.80 32.55 -13.77
CA ALA A 33 -85.93 33.69 -13.69
C ALA A 33 -84.81 33.50 -12.66
N SER A 34 -85.07 32.91 -11.48
CA SER A 34 -84.08 32.62 -10.48
C SER A 34 -83.07 31.55 -10.93
N LEU A 35 -83.57 30.50 -11.66
CA LEU A 35 -82.67 29.48 -12.23
C LEU A 35 -81.78 30.07 -13.35
N LEU A 36 -82.32 30.98 -14.17
CA LEU A 36 -81.53 31.65 -15.20
C LEU A 36 -80.45 32.58 -14.58
N ILE A 37 -80.80 33.32 -13.51
CA ILE A 37 -79.82 34.15 -12.77
C ILE A 37 -78.77 33.29 -12.14
N PHE A 38 -79.13 32.19 -11.48
CA PHE A 38 -78.19 31.25 -10.87
C PHE A 38 -77.27 30.64 -11.94
N HIS A 39 -77.81 30.22 -13.06
CA HIS A 39 -77.02 29.65 -14.14
C HIS A 39 -76.07 30.70 -14.76
N ALA A 40 -76.63 31.91 -15.03
CA ALA A 40 -75.77 33.00 -15.58
C ALA A 40 -74.74 33.48 -14.59
N GLY A 41 -75.06 33.57 -13.28
CA GLY A 41 -74.10 33.94 -12.24
C GLY A 41 -73.03 32.87 -12.02
N GLY A 42 -73.44 31.60 -12.07
CA GLY A 42 -72.50 30.49 -12.01
C GLY A 42 -71.51 30.46 -13.18
N ASN A 43 -71.98 30.66 -14.38
CA ASN A 43 -71.12 30.75 -15.56
C ASN A 43 -70.19 31.97 -15.52
N TYR A 44 -70.73 33.13 -15.12
CA TYR A 44 -69.90 34.34 -14.96
C TYR A 44 -68.79 34.16 -13.91
N MET A 45 -69.13 33.55 -12.79
CA MET A 45 -68.15 33.28 -11.73
C MET A 45 -67.12 32.25 -12.18
N MET A 46 -67.52 31.22 -12.92
CA MET A 46 -66.60 30.22 -13.48
C MET A 46 -65.68 30.81 -14.56
N ASP A 47 -66.19 31.69 -15.40
CA ASP A 47 -65.34 32.36 -16.38
C ASP A 47 -64.38 33.38 -15.76
N MET A 48 -64.78 34.07 -14.71
CA MET A 48 -63.94 35.00 -13.98
C MET A 48 -62.83 34.26 -13.24
N THR A 49 -63.11 33.11 -12.62
CA THR A 49 -62.10 32.27 -11.98
C THR A 49 -61.16 31.63 -12.99
N ARG A 50 -61.68 31.12 -14.12
CA ARG A 50 -60.87 30.60 -15.20
C ARG A 50 -59.95 31.66 -15.82
N GLY A 51 -60.46 32.89 -16.01
CA GLY A 51 -59.68 33.97 -16.52
C GLY A 51 -58.53 34.37 -15.58
N SER A 52 -58.82 34.49 -14.30
CA SER A 52 -57.81 34.79 -13.29
C SER A 52 -56.74 33.68 -13.14
N PHE A 53 -57.18 32.44 -13.15
CA PHE A 53 -56.27 31.27 -13.15
C PHE A 53 -55.41 31.22 -14.41
N LYS A 54 -55.99 31.47 -15.57
CA LYS A 54 -55.27 31.46 -16.82
C LYS A 54 -54.22 32.54 -16.88
N ILE A 55 -54.52 33.78 -16.45
CA ILE A 55 -53.55 34.88 -16.37
C ILE A 55 -52.41 34.54 -15.40
N LEU A 56 -52.73 33.99 -14.25
CA LEU A 56 -51.70 33.58 -13.27
C LEU A 56 -50.83 32.45 -13.83
N TYR A 57 -51.44 31.46 -14.48
CA TYR A 57 -50.72 30.36 -15.11
C TYR A 57 -49.84 30.84 -16.25
N ASP A 58 -50.35 31.69 -17.16
CA ASP A 58 -49.57 32.19 -18.27
C ASP A 58 -48.42 33.11 -17.84
N GLN A 59 -48.55 33.78 -16.69
CA GLN A 59 -47.44 34.60 -16.13
C GLN A 59 -46.40 33.78 -15.34
N THR A 60 -46.82 32.74 -14.63
CA THR A 60 -45.91 31.96 -13.76
C THR A 60 -45.35 30.73 -14.44
N ALA A 61 -46.09 30.06 -15.33
CA ALA A 61 -45.62 28.85 -15.99
C ALA A 61 -44.28 29.03 -16.76
N PRO A 62 -44.02 30.10 -17.50
CA PRO A 62 -42.74 30.31 -18.16
C PRO A 62 -41.61 30.55 -17.18
N ILE A 63 -41.87 31.09 -16.00
CA ILE A 63 -40.86 31.31 -14.95
C ILE A 63 -40.47 29.96 -14.35
N TRP A 64 -41.46 29.16 -13.97
CA TRP A 64 -41.23 27.83 -13.43
C TRP A 64 -40.62 26.86 -14.42
N SER A 65 -41.04 26.88 -15.69
CA SER A 65 -40.43 26.02 -16.71
C SER A 65 -38.96 26.37 -16.95
N LYS A 66 -38.62 27.66 -16.93
CA LYS A 66 -37.21 28.11 -17.06
C LYS A 66 -36.39 27.74 -15.84
N GLU A 67 -36.94 27.84 -14.64
CA GLU A 67 -36.27 27.45 -13.39
C GLU A 67 -36.00 25.94 -13.34
N ILE A 68 -37.02 25.13 -13.74
CA ILE A 68 -36.88 23.67 -13.84
C ILE A 68 -35.85 23.30 -14.89
N GLU A 69 -35.81 23.96 -16.03
CA GLU A 69 -34.79 23.73 -17.06
C GLU A 69 -33.37 24.03 -16.54
N VAL A 70 -33.18 25.14 -15.81
CA VAL A 70 -31.92 25.51 -15.19
C VAL A 70 -31.48 24.49 -14.13
N GLN A 71 -32.42 24.09 -13.27
CA GLN A 71 -32.14 23.09 -12.25
C GLN A 71 -31.80 21.73 -12.87
N GLN A 72 -32.50 21.32 -13.92
CA GLN A 72 -32.23 20.07 -14.63
C GLN A 72 -30.87 20.07 -15.32
N LYS A 73 -30.51 21.20 -15.92
CA LYS A 73 -29.18 21.41 -16.53
C LYS A 73 -28.06 21.37 -15.48
N THR A 74 -28.30 21.98 -14.31
CA THR A 74 -27.37 21.97 -13.19
C THR A 74 -27.19 20.56 -12.63
N LEU A 75 -28.27 19.80 -12.42
CA LEU A 75 -28.25 18.42 -11.99
C LEU A 75 -27.46 17.53 -12.97
N ASN A 76 -27.76 17.63 -14.27
CA ASN A 76 -27.03 16.87 -15.30
C ASN A 76 -25.53 17.21 -15.30
N GLN A 77 -25.17 18.46 -15.05
CA GLN A 77 -23.78 18.89 -14.97
C GLN A 77 -23.09 18.34 -13.71
N LEU A 78 -23.76 18.37 -12.56
CA LEU A 78 -23.25 17.79 -11.32
C LEU A 78 -23.08 16.27 -11.44
N GLN A 79 -24.05 15.58 -12.03
CA GLN A 79 -23.97 14.14 -12.28
C GLN A 79 -22.78 13.80 -13.18
N LYS A 80 -22.64 14.51 -14.31
CA LYS A 80 -21.51 14.31 -15.22
C LYS A 80 -20.14 14.60 -14.56
N ASN A 81 -20.08 15.61 -13.70
CA ASN A 81 -18.86 15.90 -12.94
C ASN A 81 -18.54 14.81 -11.91
N ALA A 82 -19.58 14.25 -11.26
CA ALA A 82 -19.43 13.13 -10.32
C ALA A 82 -18.95 11.85 -11.05
N GLU A 83 -19.54 11.53 -12.21
CA GLU A 83 -19.13 10.40 -13.05
C GLU A 83 -17.66 10.55 -13.50
N ASN A 84 -17.27 11.71 -14.02
CA ASN A 84 -15.88 12.00 -14.41
C ASN A 84 -14.91 11.91 -13.22
N GLY A 85 -15.35 12.32 -12.03
CA GLY A 85 -14.59 12.22 -10.79
C GLY A 85 -14.36 10.74 -10.40
N LEU A 86 -15.38 9.91 -10.47
CA LEU A 86 -15.29 8.48 -10.19
C LEU A 86 -14.38 7.76 -11.18
N ASP A 87 -14.46 8.07 -12.47
CA ASP A 87 -13.58 7.49 -13.50
C ASP A 87 -12.10 7.86 -13.26
N ALA A 88 -11.83 9.11 -12.89
CA ALA A 88 -10.49 9.55 -12.53
C ALA A 88 -9.96 8.81 -11.30
N LEU A 89 -10.80 8.60 -10.28
CA LEU A 89 -10.46 7.85 -9.09
C LEU A 89 -10.25 6.35 -9.39
N ALA A 90 -11.10 5.73 -10.21
CA ALA A 90 -10.94 4.35 -10.67
C ALA A 90 -9.62 4.14 -11.42
N THR A 91 -9.27 5.09 -12.29
CA THR A 91 -7.97 5.08 -12.98
C THR A 91 -6.80 5.18 -11.99
N LYS A 92 -6.92 6.00 -10.96
CA LYS A 92 -5.90 6.15 -9.92
C LYS A 92 -5.77 4.88 -9.07
N LEU A 93 -6.89 4.26 -8.73
CA LEU A 93 -6.94 2.96 -8.03
C LEU A 93 -6.22 1.87 -8.83
N SER A 94 -6.52 1.74 -10.13
CA SER A 94 -5.87 0.77 -11.01
C SER A 94 -4.34 0.99 -11.09
N LYS A 95 -3.89 2.24 -11.13
CA LYS A 95 -2.44 2.56 -11.08
C LYS A 95 -1.81 2.17 -9.75
N LEU A 96 -2.52 2.34 -8.63
CA LEU A 96 -2.03 1.92 -7.31
C LEU A 96 -1.95 0.39 -7.21
N GLN A 97 -2.96 -0.33 -7.69
CA GLN A 97 -2.94 -1.80 -7.77
C GLN A 97 -1.74 -2.31 -8.59
N ALA A 98 -1.48 -1.70 -9.75
CA ALA A 98 -0.31 -2.05 -10.56
C ALA A 98 1.04 -1.79 -9.86
N ARG A 99 1.12 -0.75 -9.00
CA ARG A 99 2.31 -0.49 -8.16
C ARG A 99 2.48 -1.54 -7.08
N VAL A 100 1.39 -1.96 -6.43
CA VAL A 100 1.43 -3.05 -5.43
C VAL A 100 1.92 -4.34 -6.08
N MET A 101 1.40 -4.73 -7.24
CA MET A 101 1.87 -5.90 -7.98
C MET A 101 3.37 -5.83 -8.32
N ARG A 102 3.88 -4.65 -8.65
CA ARG A 102 5.32 -4.46 -8.91
C ARG A 102 6.15 -4.60 -7.64
N LEU A 103 5.67 -4.11 -6.50
CA LEU A 103 6.31 -4.30 -5.20
C LEU A 103 6.32 -5.77 -4.80
N ASP A 104 5.25 -6.51 -5.06
CA ASP A 104 5.17 -7.95 -4.84
C ASP A 104 6.23 -8.72 -5.66
N ALA A 105 6.35 -8.37 -6.94
CA ALA A 105 7.38 -8.96 -7.81
C ALA A 105 8.81 -8.65 -7.33
N LEU A 106 9.05 -7.44 -6.82
CA LEU A 106 10.35 -7.08 -6.22
C LEU A 106 10.59 -7.83 -4.91
N GLY A 107 9.59 -7.93 -4.04
CA GLY A 107 9.67 -8.71 -2.80
C GLY A 107 9.98 -10.18 -3.08
N SER A 108 9.30 -10.80 -4.04
CA SER A 108 9.54 -12.19 -4.45
C SER A 108 10.96 -12.40 -4.99
N ARG A 109 11.47 -11.46 -5.79
CA ARG A 109 12.86 -11.50 -6.27
C ARG A 109 13.86 -11.35 -5.13
N LEU A 110 13.62 -10.45 -4.17
CA LEU A 110 14.48 -10.30 -3.00
C LEU A 110 14.47 -11.57 -2.15
N ALA A 111 13.31 -12.18 -1.92
CA ALA A 111 13.20 -13.45 -1.23
C ALA A 111 14.00 -14.57 -1.89
N SER A 112 13.97 -14.66 -3.23
CA SER A 112 14.74 -15.66 -3.98
C SER A 112 16.26 -15.46 -3.91
N PHE A 113 16.75 -14.22 -3.76
CA PHE A 113 18.19 -13.95 -3.60
C PHE A 113 18.72 -14.35 -2.21
N VAL A 114 17.85 -14.48 -1.24
CA VAL A 114 18.27 -14.72 0.16
C VAL A 114 18.13 -16.20 0.57
N GLU A 115 17.70 -17.09 -0.35
CA GLU A 115 17.46 -18.53 -0.05
C GLU A 115 16.69 -18.72 1.27
N PHE A 116 15.56 -18.05 1.41
CA PHE A 116 14.61 -18.35 2.48
C PHE A 116 13.87 -19.65 2.14
N SER A 117 14.57 -20.79 2.23
CA SER A 117 13.99 -22.10 1.92
C SER A 117 13.04 -22.63 2.99
N ASP A 118 12.98 -22.00 4.17
CA ASP A 118 12.27 -22.55 5.33
C ASP A 118 11.13 -21.68 5.89
N ILE A 119 10.84 -20.55 5.25
CA ILE A 119 9.72 -19.73 5.68
C ILE A 119 8.83 -19.52 4.45
N ASP A 120 7.62 -20.08 4.51
CA ASP A 120 6.53 -19.84 3.55
C ASP A 120 6.10 -18.37 3.55
N PHE A 121 6.99 -17.47 3.11
CA PHE A 121 6.57 -16.16 2.66
C PHE A 121 5.96 -16.32 1.27
N ASP A 122 4.76 -16.88 1.22
CA ASP A 122 4.00 -16.89 -0.01
C ASP A 122 3.55 -15.45 -0.35
N ILE A 123 4.49 -14.72 -0.97
CA ILE A 123 4.22 -13.42 -1.61
C ILE A 123 3.45 -13.67 -2.92
N SER A 124 3.37 -14.92 -3.36
CA SER A 124 2.85 -15.32 -4.68
C SER A 124 1.38 -15.68 -4.68
N THR A 125 0.70 -15.77 -3.54
CA THR A 125 -0.75 -15.85 -3.54
C THR A 125 -1.30 -14.52 -4.07
N THR A 126 -1.29 -14.41 -5.39
CA THR A 126 -2.16 -13.47 -6.08
C THR A 126 -3.58 -13.84 -5.68
N PRO A 127 -4.31 -12.95 -4.98
CA PRO A 127 -5.74 -13.13 -4.89
C PRO A 127 -6.23 -13.23 -6.33
N GLY A 128 -7.06 -14.24 -6.62
CA GLY A 128 -7.58 -14.46 -7.96
C GLY A 128 -8.17 -13.16 -8.49
N VAL A 129 -7.44 -12.52 -9.40
CA VAL A 129 -7.95 -11.39 -10.15
C VAL A 129 -8.83 -12.02 -11.21
N GLY A 130 -10.11 -12.18 -10.90
CA GLY A 130 -11.13 -12.37 -11.90
C GLY A 130 -11.14 -11.11 -12.75
N GLY A 131 -10.45 -11.13 -13.88
CA GLY A 131 -10.55 -10.09 -14.88
C GLY A 131 -11.99 -10.09 -15.39
N ARG A 132 -12.75 -9.06 -15.09
CA ARG A 132 -13.94 -8.72 -15.87
C ARG A 132 -13.41 -8.41 -17.27
N GLU A 133 -13.89 -9.17 -18.27
CA GLU A 133 -13.74 -8.76 -19.66
C GLU A 133 -14.18 -7.30 -19.81
N PRO A 134 -13.50 -6.49 -20.63
CA PRO A 134 -13.97 -5.17 -20.98
C PRO A 134 -15.24 -5.36 -21.82
N ALA A 135 -16.38 -5.51 -21.14
CA ALA A 135 -17.67 -5.33 -21.79
C ALA A 135 -17.73 -3.84 -22.15
N ASP A 136 -18.10 -3.57 -23.40
CA ASP A 136 -18.50 -2.28 -23.93
C ASP A 136 -19.75 -1.74 -23.19
N SER A 137 -19.71 -1.62 -21.91
CA SER A 137 -20.72 -1.01 -21.08
C SER A 137 -20.04 0.08 -20.26
N LEU A 138 -20.38 1.29 -20.59
CA LEU A 138 -20.25 2.51 -19.80
C LEU A 138 -20.97 2.33 -18.43
N TYR A 139 -20.55 1.35 -17.63
CA TYR A 139 -20.96 1.27 -16.23
C TYR A 139 -20.00 2.14 -15.44
N SER A 140 -20.43 3.34 -15.14
CA SER A 140 -19.93 4.15 -14.05
C SER A 140 -19.81 3.24 -12.82
N MET A 141 -18.59 3.07 -12.31
CA MET A 141 -18.31 2.34 -11.08
C MET A 141 -19.16 2.93 -9.96
N GLN A 142 -19.99 2.12 -9.31
CA GLN A 142 -20.82 2.61 -8.21
C GLN A 142 -19.92 3.03 -7.05
N VAL A 143 -20.34 4.03 -6.27
CA VAL A 143 -19.55 4.54 -5.14
C VAL A 143 -19.22 3.42 -4.14
N ASP A 144 -20.17 2.51 -3.90
CA ASP A 144 -19.99 1.38 -2.99
C ASP A 144 -18.94 0.39 -3.49
N ASP A 145 -18.91 0.08 -4.79
CA ASP A 145 -17.88 -0.77 -5.41
C ASP A 145 -16.50 -0.13 -5.32
N PHE A 146 -16.42 1.20 -5.45
CA PHE A 146 -15.17 1.94 -5.33
C PHE A 146 -14.65 1.95 -3.89
N VAL A 147 -15.51 2.15 -2.91
CA VAL A 147 -15.15 2.11 -1.49
C VAL A 147 -14.65 0.71 -1.11
N ALA A 148 -15.35 -0.35 -1.52
CA ALA A 148 -14.92 -1.73 -1.29
C ALA A 148 -13.54 -2.02 -1.91
N ALA A 149 -13.29 -1.56 -3.15
CA ALA A 149 -11.99 -1.71 -3.81
C ALA A 149 -10.87 -0.94 -3.12
N LEU A 150 -11.16 0.22 -2.53
CA LEU A 150 -10.20 0.99 -1.72
C LEU A 150 -9.86 0.28 -0.40
N GLU A 151 -10.84 -0.28 0.28
CA GLU A 151 -10.63 -1.04 1.52
C GLU A 151 -9.79 -2.28 1.25
N GLU A 152 -10.08 -3.03 0.20
CA GLU A 152 -9.29 -4.18 -0.24
C GLU A 152 -7.84 -3.79 -0.57
N LEU A 153 -7.65 -2.68 -1.29
CA LEU A 153 -6.32 -2.18 -1.61
C LEU A 153 -5.54 -1.75 -0.35
N ASN A 154 -6.21 -1.08 0.58
CA ASN A 154 -5.60 -0.67 1.84
C ASN A 154 -5.15 -1.90 2.66
N TYR A 155 -5.99 -2.92 2.75
CA TYR A 155 -5.63 -4.19 3.40
C TYR A 155 -4.41 -4.85 2.75
N LYS A 156 -4.37 -4.93 1.41
CA LYS A 156 -3.22 -5.46 0.67
C LYS A 156 -1.93 -4.68 0.94
N ILE A 157 -2.01 -3.35 0.95
CA ILE A 157 -0.85 -2.48 1.24
C ILE A 157 -0.34 -2.74 2.65
N GLN A 158 -1.23 -2.86 3.63
CA GLN A 158 -0.88 -3.12 5.03
C GLN A 158 -0.17 -4.49 5.17
N ASP A 159 -0.75 -5.56 4.63
CA ASP A 159 -0.16 -6.92 4.64
C ASP A 159 1.24 -6.92 3.99
N ARG A 160 1.40 -6.22 2.86
CA ARG A 160 2.70 -6.12 2.20
C ARG A 160 3.73 -5.32 2.99
N ALA A 161 3.31 -4.24 3.63
CA ALA A 161 4.20 -3.45 4.49
C ALA A 161 4.73 -4.27 5.67
N GLU A 162 3.88 -5.07 6.30
CA GLU A 162 4.28 -5.96 7.40
C GLU A 162 5.25 -7.06 6.93
N LYS A 163 4.96 -7.70 5.80
CA LYS A 163 5.85 -8.71 5.20
C LYS A 163 7.21 -8.13 4.81
N LEU A 164 7.25 -6.96 4.18
CA LEU A 164 8.50 -6.30 3.81
C LEU A 164 9.31 -5.88 5.05
N ALA A 165 8.67 -5.40 6.10
CA ALA A 165 9.35 -5.07 7.36
C ALA A 165 9.95 -6.31 8.03
N ALA A 166 9.24 -7.44 8.02
CA ALA A 166 9.76 -8.72 8.51
C ALA A 166 10.98 -9.18 7.69
N MET A 167 10.90 -9.11 6.36
CA MET A 167 12.03 -9.44 5.48
C MET A 167 13.24 -8.54 5.71
N GLU A 168 13.03 -7.22 5.86
CA GLU A 168 14.10 -6.28 6.17
C GLU A 168 14.81 -6.65 7.48
N SER A 169 14.06 -6.94 8.53
CA SER A 169 14.60 -7.39 9.81
C SER A 169 15.46 -8.66 9.66
N MET A 170 14.97 -9.66 8.91
CA MET A 170 15.72 -10.89 8.66
C MET A 170 16.98 -10.67 7.82
N LEU A 171 16.93 -9.78 6.83
CA LEU A 171 18.11 -9.41 6.03
C LEU A 171 19.16 -8.71 6.86
N ILE A 172 18.75 -7.80 7.75
CA ILE A 172 19.65 -7.12 8.68
C ILE A 172 20.31 -8.15 9.61
N ASP A 173 19.53 -9.05 10.22
CA ASP A 173 20.05 -10.09 11.11
C ASP A 173 21.01 -11.02 10.39
N ARG A 174 20.69 -11.47 9.18
CA ARG A 174 21.58 -12.31 8.36
C ARG A 174 22.86 -11.58 8.00
N THR A 175 22.77 -10.30 7.66
CA THR A 175 23.94 -9.47 7.36
C THR A 175 24.83 -9.34 8.59
N ILE A 176 24.27 -9.08 9.76
CA ILE A 176 25.01 -8.99 11.02
C ILE A 176 25.65 -10.34 11.36
N GLN A 177 24.91 -11.45 11.22
CA GLN A 177 25.44 -12.80 11.48
C GLN A 177 26.58 -13.16 10.52
N ASN A 178 26.48 -12.78 9.24
CA ASN A 178 27.56 -13.01 8.28
C ASN A 178 28.80 -12.15 8.53
N GLN A 179 28.68 -11.04 9.25
CA GLN A 179 29.79 -10.18 9.65
C GLN A 179 30.47 -10.64 10.97
N ILE A 180 29.81 -11.49 11.76
CA ILE A 180 30.42 -12.05 12.96
C ILE A 180 31.37 -13.17 12.53
N PRO A 181 32.69 -13.10 12.89
CA PRO A 181 33.62 -14.16 12.59
C PRO A 181 33.20 -15.46 13.28
N PHE A 182 32.78 -16.44 12.51
CA PHE A 182 32.35 -17.73 13.05
C PHE A 182 32.69 -18.87 12.08
N GLY A 183 33.41 -19.88 12.57
CA GLY A 183 33.82 -21.05 11.84
C GLY A 183 35.34 -21.19 11.74
N SER A 184 35.80 -22.30 11.16
CA SER A 184 37.19 -22.58 10.89
C SER A 184 37.68 -21.85 9.64
N PRO A 185 38.89 -21.29 9.61
CA PRO A 185 39.48 -20.68 8.41
C PRO A 185 39.93 -21.70 7.35
N THR A 186 39.82 -22.99 7.66
CA THR A 186 40.12 -24.09 6.71
C THR A 186 39.25 -25.29 6.99
N ASN A 187 38.90 -26.04 5.95
CA ASN A 187 38.16 -27.30 6.08
C ASN A 187 39.08 -28.50 6.33
N ASP A 188 40.36 -28.38 5.93
CA ASP A 188 41.36 -29.43 6.05
C ASP A 188 42.46 -28.99 7.00
N GLY A 189 42.60 -29.67 8.13
CA GLY A 189 43.58 -29.36 9.11
C GLY A 189 43.09 -29.57 10.55
N TRP A 190 44.01 -29.38 11.49
CA TRP A 190 43.72 -29.51 12.92
C TRP A 190 44.35 -28.34 13.68
N ILE A 191 43.84 -28.01 14.83
CA ILE A 191 44.40 -27.01 15.71
C ILE A 191 45.73 -27.54 16.26
N SER A 192 46.83 -26.91 15.89
CA SER A 192 48.20 -27.26 16.33
C SER A 192 48.66 -26.40 17.49
N SER A 193 48.12 -25.20 17.66
CA SER A 193 48.43 -24.34 18.77
C SER A 193 47.30 -23.38 19.12
N THR A 194 47.07 -23.18 20.41
CA THR A 194 45.98 -22.36 20.93
C THR A 194 46.44 -20.95 21.30
N TYR A 195 45.47 -20.05 21.47
CA TYR A 195 45.63 -18.70 21.96
C TYR A 195 46.13 -18.68 23.42
N GLY A 196 47.01 -17.75 23.76
CA GLY A 196 47.48 -17.54 25.12
C GLY A 196 48.99 -17.67 25.32
N ARG A 197 49.41 -17.72 26.58
CA ARG A 197 50.84 -17.86 26.94
C ARG A 197 51.32 -19.28 26.65
N ARG A 198 52.39 -19.38 25.83
CA ARG A 198 53.05 -20.66 25.53
C ARG A 198 54.56 -20.44 25.30
N PRO A 199 55.39 -21.48 25.43
CA PRO A 199 56.74 -21.41 24.94
C PRO A 199 56.75 -21.15 23.42
N ASP A 200 57.49 -20.19 22.97
CA ASP A 200 57.70 -19.92 21.56
C ASP A 200 58.48 -21.08 20.92
N PRO A 201 57.96 -21.70 19.83
CA PRO A 201 58.55 -22.92 19.27
C PRO A 201 59.92 -22.71 18.62
N ILE A 202 60.36 -21.45 18.41
CA ILE A 202 61.65 -21.12 17.79
C ILE A 202 62.63 -20.70 18.85
N SER A 203 62.29 -19.82 19.81
CA SER A 203 63.18 -19.26 20.81
C SER A 203 63.08 -19.95 22.15
N GLY A 204 62.14 -20.79 22.43
CA GLY A 204 61.85 -21.41 23.73
C GLY A 204 61.33 -20.49 24.81
N LYS A 205 61.29 -19.14 24.56
CA LYS A 205 60.87 -18.15 25.54
C LYS A 205 59.35 -18.11 25.66
N MET A 206 58.87 -17.82 26.85
CA MET A 206 57.44 -17.62 27.05
C MET A 206 56.93 -16.41 26.28
N GLN A 207 56.02 -16.61 25.33
CA GLN A 207 55.38 -15.57 24.53
C GLN A 207 53.85 -15.72 24.55
N PHE A 208 53.18 -14.61 24.29
CA PHE A 208 51.74 -14.61 24.16
C PHE A 208 51.37 -14.80 22.69
N HIS A 209 50.66 -15.88 22.41
CA HIS A 209 50.13 -16.22 21.09
C HIS A 209 48.78 -15.53 20.88
N GLN A 210 48.72 -14.58 19.93
CA GLN A 210 47.56 -13.73 19.70
C GLN A 210 46.45 -14.40 18.85
N GLY A 211 46.69 -15.64 18.40
CA GLY A 211 45.80 -16.37 17.54
C GLY A 211 45.73 -17.86 17.83
N VAL A 212 45.21 -18.60 16.88
CA VAL A 212 45.13 -20.06 16.83
C VAL A 212 45.83 -20.52 15.55
N ASP A 213 46.67 -21.55 15.65
CA ASP A 213 47.35 -22.12 14.49
C ASP A 213 46.61 -23.40 14.03
N PHE A 214 46.27 -23.45 12.74
CA PHE A 214 45.73 -24.64 12.10
C PHE A 214 46.78 -25.26 11.17
N ALA A 215 47.31 -26.40 11.55
CA ALA A 215 48.29 -27.13 10.73
C ALA A 215 47.53 -27.85 9.58
N GLY A 216 48.20 -27.91 8.43
CA GLY A 216 47.68 -28.57 7.25
C GLY A 216 48.72 -28.70 6.14
N ARG A 217 48.26 -29.13 4.94
CA ARG A 217 49.14 -29.26 3.78
C ARG A 217 49.41 -27.92 3.11
N VAL A 218 50.58 -27.71 2.58
CA VAL A 218 50.86 -26.55 1.74
C VAL A 218 49.92 -26.54 0.55
N GLY A 219 49.24 -25.40 0.31
CA GLY A 219 48.25 -25.25 -0.76
C GLY A 219 46.78 -25.46 -0.32
N THR A 220 46.52 -25.93 0.89
CA THR A 220 45.16 -26.02 1.44
C THR A 220 44.49 -24.64 1.38
N SER A 221 43.26 -24.61 0.97
CA SER A 221 42.46 -23.36 0.87
C SER A 221 42.21 -22.75 2.23
N ILE A 222 42.39 -21.45 2.33
CA ILE A 222 42.07 -20.63 3.50
C ILE A 222 40.87 -19.76 3.13
N GLU A 223 39.83 -19.83 3.93
CA GLU A 223 38.53 -19.19 3.71
C GLU A 223 38.31 -18.07 4.71
N ALA A 224 37.60 -17.02 4.27
CA ALA A 224 37.13 -15.97 5.15
C ALA A 224 36.05 -16.51 6.11
N VAL A 225 36.21 -16.34 7.41
CA VAL A 225 35.26 -16.83 8.44
C VAL A 225 34.02 -15.93 8.54
N ALA A 226 34.06 -14.74 7.94
CA ALA A 226 32.93 -13.80 7.85
C ALA A 226 33.05 -12.94 6.58
N SER A 227 31.94 -12.34 6.14
CA SER A 227 31.95 -11.34 5.06
C SER A 227 32.63 -10.06 5.52
N GLY A 228 33.28 -9.34 4.60
CA GLY A 228 33.95 -8.09 4.96
C GLY A 228 34.72 -7.46 3.80
N VAL A 229 35.57 -6.53 4.14
CA VAL A 229 36.47 -5.84 3.20
C VAL A 229 37.92 -6.11 3.58
N VAL A 230 38.74 -6.49 2.61
CA VAL A 230 40.17 -6.75 2.79
C VAL A 230 40.88 -5.42 3.09
N THR A 231 41.50 -5.31 4.27
CA THR A 231 42.26 -4.14 4.71
C THR A 231 43.76 -4.31 4.51
N TRP A 232 44.26 -5.55 4.41
CA TRP A 232 45.64 -5.88 4.11
C TRP A 232 45.72 -7.15 3.28
N SER A 233 46.58 -7.15 2.27
CA SER A 233 46.93 -8.36 1.51
C SER A 233 48.37 -8.19 1.02
N GLY A 234 49.29 -8.90 1.64
CA GLY A 234 50.72 -8.80 1.32
C GLY A 234 51.63 -9.33 2.42
N ASN A 235 52.96 -9.13 2.26
CA ASN A 235 53.92 -9.56 3.23
C ASN A 235 53.96 -8.59 4.45
N ARG A 236 53.99 -9.16 5.66
CA ARG A 236 54.11 -8.42 6.92
C ARG A 236 55.13 -9.10 7.81
N TYR A 237 55.99 -8.29 8.43
CA TYR A 237 57.05 -8.81 9.30
C TYR A 237 56.52 -9.76 10.37
N GLY A 238 57.14 -10.94 10.49
CA GLY A 238 56.71 -12.01 11.38
C GLY A 238 55.60 -12.89 10.85
N TYR A 239 54.59 -12.33 10.22
CA TYR A 239 53.40 -13.02 9.68
C TYR A 239 53.63 -13.65 8.29
N GLY A 240 54.67 -13.21 7.54
CA GLY A 240 54.80 -13.60 6.14
C GLY A 240 53.69 -13.03 5.27
N ASN A 241 53.23 -13.78 4.28
CA ASN A 241 52.09 -13.39 3.49
C ASN A 241 50.80 -13.49 4.36
N MET A 242 50.12 -12.36 4.47
CA MET A 242 48.98 -12.20 5.35
C MET A 242 47.82 -11.51 4.64
N VAL A 243 46.61 -11.88 5.01
CA VAL A 243 45.36 -11.18 4.67
C VAL A 243 44.75 -10.70 5.99
N GLU A 244 44.25 -9.44 5.98
CA GLU A 244 43.43 -8.90 7.07
C GLU A 244 42.13 -8.45 6.49
N ILE A 245 40.99 -8.78 7.17
CA ILE A 245 39.65 -8.47 6.74
C ILE A 245 38.94 -7.72 7.85
N ASN A 246 38.32 -6.58 7.51
CA ASN A 246 37.41 -5.85 8.37
C ASN A 246 35.98 -6.28 8.09
N HIS A 247 35.29 -6.80 9.11
CA HIS A 247 33.92 -7.32 9.01
C HIS A 247 32.87 -6.31 9.44
N GLY A 248 33.30 -5.11 9.90
CA GLY A 248 32.38 -4.16 10.54
C GLY A 248 32.17 -4.50 12.02
N ASN A 249 31.31 -3.70 12.67
CA ASN A 249 30.96 -3.89 14.10
C ASN A 249 32.19 -4.08 15.04
N GLY A 250 33.37 -3.53 14.68
CA GLY A 250 34.60 -3.64 15.42
C GLY A 250 35.29 -5.00 15.30
N PHE A 251 34.84 -5.93 14.46
CA PHE A 251 35.50 -7.19 14.20
C PHE A 251 36.47 -7.09 13.03
N GLN A 252 37.67 -7.68 13.23
CA GLN A 252 38.66 -7.91 12.20
C GLN A 252 39.24 -9.31 12.37
N THR A 253 39.68 -9.92 11.26
CA THR A 253 40.38 -11.21 11.28
C THR A 253 41.67 -11.11 10.50
N ARG A 254 42.72 -11.84 10.96
CA ARG A 254 43.99 -11.98 10.27
C ARG A 254 44.28 -13.43 9.98
N TYR A 255 44.82 -13.67 8.80
CA TYR A 255 45.21 -14.96 8.30
C TYR A 255 46.65 -14.84 7.80
N ALA A 256 47.56 -15.66 8.31
CA ALA A 256 48.98 -15.49 8.03
C ALA A 256 49.67 -16.80 7.61
N HIS A 257 50.97 -16.68 7.25
CA HIS A 257 51.87 -17.74 6.79
C HIS A 257 51.47 -18.36 5.44
N HIS A 258 50.79 -17.60 4.60
CA HIS A 258 50.27 -18.07 3.32
C HIS A 258 51.39 -18.37 2.31
N LYS A 259 51.16 -19.33 1.43
CA LYS A 259 51.92 -19.53 0.22
C LYS A 259 51.66 -18.40 -0.77
N LYS A 260 50.34 -18.05 -0.92
CA LYS A 260 49.87 -17.03 -1.84
C LYS A 260 48.53 -16.47 -1.35
N ASN A 261 48.37 -15.16 -1.42
CA ASN A 261 47.08 -14.49 -1.27
C ASN A 261 46.39 -14.47 -2.63
N VAL A 262 45.04 -14.63 -2.66
CA VAL A 262 44.24 -14.59 -3.87
C VAL A 262 43.27 -13.41 -3.92
N VAL A 263 43.30 -12.56 -2.85
CA VAL A 263 42.50 -11.33 -2.74
C VAL A 263 43.42 -10.11 -2.62
N VAL A 264 42.85 -8.92 -2.95
CA VAL A 264 43.58 -7.64 -2.91
C VAL A 264 42.90 -6.67 -1.94
N VAL A 265 43.64 -5.67 -1.48
CA VAL A 265 43.14 -4.62 -0.58
C VAL A 265 41.97 -3.87 -1.23
N GLY A 266 40.93 -3.62 -0.46
CA GLY A 266 39.69 -2.99 -0.91
C GLY A 266 38.65 -3.97 -1.50
N GLN A 267 39.02 -5.23 -1.74
CA GLN A 267 38.10 -6.25 -2.24
C GLN A 267 37.09 -6.62 -1.16
N LYS A 268 35.79 -6.69 -1.53
CA LYS A 268 34.76 -7.33 -0.71
C LYS A 268 34.90 -8.83 -0.82
N VAL A 269 34.74 -9.52 0.30
CA VAL A 269 34.76 -10.97 0.38
C VAL A 269 33.56 -11.47 1.15
N ASP A 270 33.02 -12.60 0.70
CA ASP A 270 31.95 -13.28 1.37
C ASP A 270 32.48 -14.32 2.36
N LYS A 271 31.63 -14.67 3.34
CA LYS A 271 31.92 -15.78 4.25
C LYS A 271 32.11 -17.06 3.44
N ARG A 272 33.14 -17.85 3.76
CA ARG A 272 33.58 -19.06 3.06
C ARG A 272 34.26 -18.82 1.71
N GLN A 273 34.47 -17.59 1.30
CA GLN A 273 35.26 -17.28 0.12
C GLN A 273 36.72 -17.64 0.35
N VAL A 274 37.35 -18.31 -0.62
CA VAL A 274 38.79 -18.57 -0.57
C VAL A 274 39.56 -17.25 -0.72
N ILE A 275 40.46 -16.95 0.25
CA ILE A 275 41.22 -15.71 0.33
C ILE A 275 42.74 -15.94 0.17
N ALA A 276 43.21 -17.16 0.46
CA ALA A 276 44.61 -17.52 0.37
C ALA A 276 44.81 -19.04 0.29
N HIS A 277 46.05 -19.45 0.08
CA HIS A 277 46.47 -20.83 0.20
C HIS A 277 47.52 -20.98 1.29
N MET A 278 47.39 -22.00 2.13
CA MET A 278 48.25 -22.32 3.26
C MET A 278 49.72 -22.47 2.80
N GLY A 279 50.61 -21.95 3.58
CA GLY A 279 52.04 -22.01 3.31
C GLY A 279 52.87 -22.14 4.58
N LYS A 280 54.11 -21.66 4.49
CA LYS A 280 55.09 -21.56 5.59
C LYS A 280 55.93 -20.29 5.48
N SER A 281 55.31 -19.18 5.01
CA SER A 281 56.03 -17.90 4.88
C SER A 281 56.13 -17.19 6.23
N GLY A 282 57.14 -16.34 6.39
CA GLY A 282 57.37 -15.63 7.65
C GLY A 282 57.99 -16.50 8.74
N ARG A 283 57.69 -16.19 10.03
CA ARG A 283 58.23 -16.85 11.18
C ARG A 283 57.37 -18.09 11.56
N THR A 284 57.77 -19.26 11.09
CA THR A 284 57.04 -20.50 11.28
C THR A 284 57.96 -21.73 11.31
N THR A 285 57.55 -22.80 11.99
CA THR A 285 58.27 -24.09 12.05
C THR A 285 57.73 -25.09 11.01
N GLY A 286 56.54 -24.89 10.48
CA GLY A 286 55.93 -25.80 9.52
C GLY A 286 54.69 -25.20 8.85
N PRO A 287 54.05 -25.90 7.87
CA PRO A 287 52.90 -25.38 7.17
C PRO A 287 51.67 -25.29 8.10
N HIS A 288 51.14 -24.08 8.23
CA HIS A 288 49.90 -23.79 8.97
C HIS A 288 49.33 -22.44 8.56
N VAL A 289 48.08 -22.18 8.92
CA VAL A 289 47.52 -20.83 8.95
C VAL A 289 47.46 -20.36 10.40
N HIS A 290 48.04 -19.20 10.67
CA HIS A 290 47.87 -18.45 11.91
C HIS A 290 46.62 -17.58 11.76
N PHE A 291 45.65 -17.76 12.68
CA PHE A 291 44.36 -17.11 12.62
C PHE A 291 44.11 -16.28 13.89
N GLU A 292 43.85 -14.97 13.70
CA GLU A 292 43.48 -14.06 14.78
C GLU A 292 42.07 -13.53 14.61
N VAL A 293 41.36 -13.34 15.71
CA VAL A 293 40.14 -12.54 15.81
C VAL A 293 40.44 -11.32 16.68
N ILE A 294 40.10 -10.14 16.15
CA ILE A 294 40.33 -8.87 16.80
C ILE A 294 38.98 -8.20 17.02
N LYS A 295 38.74 -7.73 18.22
CA LYS A 295 37.51 -6.97 18.57
C LYS A 295 37.92 -5.61 19.11
N ASN A 296 37.46 -4.53 18.48
CA ASN A 296 37.79 -3.15 18.86
C ASN A 296 39.31 -2.91 19.03
N GLY A 297 40.11 -3.41 18.08
CA GLY A 297 41.54 -3.28 18.06
C GLY A 297 42.32 -4.22 18.99
N THR A 298 41.65 -5.06 19.79
CA THR A 298 42.27 -5.99 20.72
C THR A 298 42.14 -7.43 20.27
N PRO A 299 43.24 -8.21 20.14
CA PRO A 299 43.17 -9.65 19.86
C PRO A 299 42.42 -10.39 20.98
N ILE A 300 41.46 -11.21 20.60
CA ILE A 300 40.66 -12.04 21.51
C ILE A 300 40.80 -13.52 21.16
N ASN A 301 40.45 -14.40 22.10
CA ASN A 301 40.62 -15.83 21.91
C ASN A 301 39.70 -16.35 20.78
N PRO A 302 40.26 -16.80 19.62
CA PRO A 302 39.51 -17.25 18.47
C PRO A 302 38.74 -18.54 18.71
N ILE A 303 39.09 -19.36 19.71
CA ILE A 303 38.43 -20.65 20.01
C ILE A 303 36.92 -20.46 20.23
N LYS A 304 36.50 -19.32 20.80
CA LYS A 304 35.10 -18.99 21.04
C LYS A 304 34.30 -18.78 19.75
N TYR A 305 34.98 -18.55 18.64
CA TYR A 305 34.44 -18.26 17.32
C TYR A 305 34.62 -19.41 16.33
N ILE A 306 35.37 -20.44 16.73
CA ILE A 306 35.60 -21.63 15.94
C ILE A 306 34.55 -22.68 16.35
N SER A 307 33.65 -23.06 15.42
CA SER A 307 32.73 -24.15 15.66
C SER A 307 33.50 -25.44 15.87
N SER A 308 33.33 -26.09 17.01
CA SER A 308 33.69 -27.52 17.13
C SER A 308 32.80 -28.32 16.18
N LYS A 309 33.40 -29.06 15.26
CA LYS A 309 32.67 -30.12 14.54
C LYS A 309 32.18 -31.16 15.51
#